data_7732f30063734b966f5317be85bf24dd
#
_entry.id   7732f30063734b966f5317be85bf24dd
#
_cell.length_a   1.000
_cell.length_b   1.000
_cell.length_c   1.000
_cell.angle_alpha   90.00
_cell.angle_beta   90.00
_cell.angle_gamma   90.00
#
_symmetry.space_group_name_H-M   'P 1'
#
loop_
_entity.id
_entity.type
_entity.pdbx_description
1 polymer ?
#
loop_
_entity_poly.entity_id
_entity_poly.type
_entity_poly.pdbx_seq_one_letter_code
_entity_poly.pdbx_strand_id
1 'polypeptide(L)'
;MKKITALKVLNNYRVWLRFNDGAEGEVDFSSKPRTGVFAFWNSYENFRQARIGDCGELLWNDQIDFCPDSLWLQVTGHKPEMLLNQNPQPVHA
;
A
#
# COMPACT_ATOMS: atom_id res chain seq x y z
N MET A 1 -10.01 10.99 -4.85
CA MET A 1 -9.63 9.69 -4.30
C MET A 1 -8.42 9.14 -5.04
N LYS A 2 -7.49 8.59 -4.32
CA LYS A 2 -6.31 7.99 -4.94
C LYS A 2 -6.66 6.63 -5.53
N LYS A 3 -6.07 6.31 -6.66
CA LYS A 3 -6.26 5.01 -7.30
C LYS A 3 -4.92 4.52 -7.81
N ILE A 4 -4.67 3.24 -7.63
CA ILE A 4 -3.47 2.62 -8.17
C ILE A 4 -3.70 2.38 -9.65
N THR A 5 -2.75 2.79 -10.48
CA THR A 5 -2.86 2.64 -11.94
C THR A 5 -1.88 1.61 -12.49
N ALA A 6 -0.84 1.26 -11.72
CA ALA A 6 0.13 0.25 -12.12
C ALA A 6 0.74 -0.37 -10.88
N LEU A 7 1.15 -1.64 -11.00
CA LEU A 7 1.81 -2.31 -9.90
C LEU A 7 2.84 -3.29 -10.44
N LYS A 8 3.83 -3.61 -9.61
CA LYS A 8 4.83 -4.61 -9.92
C LYS A 8 5.27 -5.26 -8.61
N VAL A 9 5.16 -6.58 -8.54
CA VAL A 9 5.62 -7.32 -7.37
C VAL A 9 7.13 -7.49 -7.46
N LEU A 10 7.82 -7.11 -6.38
CA LEU A 10 9.27 -7.18 -6.30
C LEU A 10 9.68 -8.32 -5.37
N ASN A 11 10.97 -8.42 -5.07
CA ASN A 11 11.47 -9.42 -4.13
C ASN A 11 11.19 -8.99 -2.69
N ASN A 12 11.23 -9.94 -1.77
CA ASN A 12 11.18 -9.68 -0.33
C ASN A 12 9.89 -9.01 0.11
N TYR A 13 8.78 -9.41 -0.47
CA TYR A 13 7.44 -8.91 -0.09
C TYR A 13 7.32 -7.41 -0.28
N ARG A 14 7.90 -6.88 -1.33
CA ARG A 14 7.75 -5.48 -1.70
C ARG A 14 6.94 -5.37 -2.98
N VAL A 15 6.18 -4.29 -3.08
CA VAL A 15 5.35 -4.03 -4.26
C VAL A 15 5.57 -2.58 -4.68
N TRP A 16 5.91 -2.39 -5.95
CA TRP A 16 5.99 -1.05 -6.52
C TRP A 16 4.61 -0.65 -7.02
N LEU A 17 4.22 0.59 -6.74
CA LEU A 17 2.90 1.10 -7.11
C LEU A 17 3.04 2.47 -7.76
N ARG A 18 2.14 2.74 -8.71
CA ARG A 18 1.96 4.08 -9.25
C ARG A 18 0.49 4.45 -9.09
N PHE A 19 0.26 5.71 -8.81
CA PHE A 19 -1.08 6.22 -8.54
C PHE A 19 -1.54 7.16 -9.64
N ASN A 20 -2.84 7.47 -9.66
CA ASN A 20 -3.44 8.30 -10.70
C ASN A 20 -2.95 9.74 -10.70
N ASP A 21 -2.31 10.20 -9.63
CA ASP A 21 -1.71 11.53 -9.56
C ASP A 21 -0.24 11.54 -9.97
N GLY A 22 0.29 10.38 -10.39
CA GLY A 22 1.68 10.26 -10.80
C GLY A 22 2.64 9.88 -9.69
N ALA A 23 2.20 9.83 -8.44
CA ALA A 23 3.06 9.38 -7.34
C ALA A 23 3.39 7.91 -7.52
N GLU A 24 4.63 7.52 -7.18
CA GLU A 24 5.03 6.12 -7.28
C GLU A 24 6.08 5.80 -6.24
N GLY A 25 6.20 4.53 -5.91
CA GLY A 25 7.18 4.06 -4.95
C GLY A 25 6.87 2.66 -4.51
N GLU A 26 7.66 2.17 -3.55
CA GLU A 26 7.55 0.80 -3.05
C GLU A 26 6.88 0.76 -1.69
N VAL A 27 6.10 -0.28 -1.50
CA VAL A 27 5.53 -0.60 -0.19
C VAL A 27 6.12 -1.93 0.25
N ASP A 28 6.59 -1.99 1.49
CA ASP A 28 7.25 -3.17 2.04
C ASP A 28 6.29 -3.87 3.00
N PHE A 29 5.89 -5.08 2.62
CA PHE A 29 5.00 -5.89 3.44
C PHE A 29 5.75 -6.96 4.22
N SER A 30 7.08 -6.95 4.21
CA SER A 30 7.86 -8.03 4.79
C SER A 30 7.68 -8.14 6.30
N SER A 31 7.37 -7.06 6.98
CA SER A 31 7.19 -7.08 8.43
C SER A 31 5.80 -7.49 8.86
N LYS A 32 4.86 -7.63 7.94
CA LYS A 32 3.50 -8.00 8.29
C LYS A 32 3.45 -9.50 8.62
N PRO A 33 2.88 -9.89 9.78
CA PRO A 33 2.79 -11.31 10.11
C PRO A 33 1.95 -12.05 9.08
N ARG A 34 2.41 -13.22 8.69
CA ARG A 34 1.70 -14.05 7.71
C ARG A 34 0.84 -15.08 8.41
N THR A 35 -0.12 -14.58 9.15
CA THR A 35 -1.10 -15.38 9.90
C THR A 35 -2.51 -14.95 9.53
N GLY A 36 -3.50 -15.75 9.90
CA GLY A 36 -4.86 -15.44 9.52
C GLY A 36 -5.01 -15.39 8.01
N VAL A 37 -5.69 -14.38 7.50
CA VAL A 37 -5.87 -14.25 6.05
C VAL A 37 -4.53 -14.06 5.34
N PHE A 38 -3.53 -13.51 6.01
CA PHE A 38 -2.22 -13.26 5.40
C PHE A 38 -1.37 -14.52 5.31
N ALA A 39 -1.82 -15.65 5.84
CA ALA A 39 -1.14 -16.92 5.60
C ALA A 39 -1.10 -17.27 4.12
N PHE A 40 -2.00 -16.68 3.32
CA PHE A 40 -1.99 -16.80 1.87
C PHE A 40 -0.62 -16.42 1.30
N TRP A 41 0.07 -15.46 1.94
CA TRP A 41 1.36 -14.98 1.49
C TRP A 41 2.53 -15.88 1.89
N ASN A 42 2.29 -16.97 2.63
CA ASN A 42 3.36 -17.90 2.96
C ASN A 42 3.94 -18.56 1.72
N SER A 43 3.14 -18.68 0.66
CA SER A 43 3.64 -19.05 -0.65
C SER A 43 3.89 -17.76 -1.43
N TYR A 44 5.11 -17.55 -1.88
CA TYR A 44 5.43 -16.34 -2.63
C TYR A 44 4.67 -16.29 -3.95
N GLU A 45 4.36 -17.46 -4.52
CA GLU A 45 3.52 -17.51 -5.70
C GLU A 45 2.18 -16.83 -5.46
N ASN A 46 1.64 -17.00 -4.24
CA ASN A 46 0.39 -16.33 -3.89
C ASN A 46 0.59 -14.83 -3.72
N PHE A 47 1.71 -14.43 -3.12
CA PHE A 47 1.99 -13.00 -2.97
C PHE A 47 2.11 -12.33 -4.34
N ARG A 48 2.60 -13.04 -5.34
CA ARG A 48 2.77 -12.48 -6.67
C ARG A 48 1.46 -12.28 -7.41
N GLN A 49 0.35 -12.75 -6.86
CA GLN A 49 -0.96 -12.60 -7.49
C GLN A 49 -1.64 -11.26 -7.18
N ALA A 50 -0.89 -10.30 -6.67
CA ALA A 50 -1.41 -8.97 -6.42
C ALA A 50 -2.01 -8.37 -7.67
N ARG A 51 -3.12 -7.69 -7.53
CA ARG A 51 -3.78 -7.03 -8.66
C ARG A 51 -4.47 -5.75 -8.20
N ILE A 52 -4.89 -4.96 -9.16
CA ILE A 52 -5.59 -3.71 -8.92
C ILE A 52 -7.08 -3.99 -9.05
N GLY A 53 -7.84 -3.63 -8.03
CA GLY A 53 -9.28 -3.82 -8.04
C GLY A 53 -10.02 -2.71 -8.76
N ASP A 54 -11.33 -2.87 -8.83
CA ASP A 54 -12.19 -1.96 -9.59
C ASP A 54 -12.17 -0.54 -9.04
N CYS A 55 -11.88 -0.39 -7.75
CA CYS A 55 -11.81 0.93 -7.12
C CYS A 55 -10.39 1.46 -7.02
N GLY A 56 -9.46 0.82 -7.71
CA GLY A 56 -8.06 1.24 -7.66
C GLY A 56 -7.33 0.76 -6.43
N GLU A 57 -7.91 -0.18 -5.68
CA GLU A 57 -7.28 -0.71 -4.49
C GLU A 57 -6.33 -1.84 -4.84
N LEU A 58 -5.40 -2.14 -3.93
CA LEU A 58 -4.49 -3.27 -4.07
C LEU A 58 -5.12 -4.48 -3.39
N LEU A 59 -5.21 -5.59 -4.14
CA LEU A 59 -5.83 -6.77 -3.56
C LEU A 59 -5.16 -8.04 -4.06
N TRP A 60 -5.39 -9.14 -3.34
CA TRP A 60 -4.85 -10.45 -3.68
C TRP A 60 -5.97 -11.45 -3.94
N ASN A 61 -6.73 -11.74 -2.91
CA ASN A 61 -7.90 -12.61 -3.08
C ASN A 61 -9.10 -11.86 -2.51
N ASP A 62 -10.18 -12.55 -2.26
CA ASP A 62 -11.38 -11.89 -1.77
C ASP A 62 -11.25 -11.39 -0.33
N GLN A 63 -10.16 -11.74 0.34
CA GLN A 63 -9.99 -11.44 1.77
C GLN A 63 -8.87 -10.44 2.07
N ILE A 64 -8.00 -10.14 1.11
CA ILE A 64 -6.87 -9.26 1.34
C ILE A 64 -6.95 -8.09 0.38
N ASP A 65 -7.21 -6.91 0.92
CA ASP A 65 -7.21 -5.69 0.13
C ASP A 65 -6.66 -4.53 0.97
N PHE A 66 -6.15 -3.53 0.29
CA PHE A 66 -5.58 -2.35 0.94
C PHE A 66 -6.12 -1.10 0.26
N CYS A 67 -6.52 -0.14 1.08
CA CYS A 67 -7.03 1.13 0.60
C CYS A 67 -5.94 1.90 -0.14
N PRO A 68 -6.22 2.42 -1.33
CA PRO A 68 -5.19 3.14 -2.08
C PRO A 68 -4.72 4.40 -1.37
N ASP A 69 -5.59 5.08 -0.62
CA ASP A 69 -5.19 6.28 0.09
C ASP A 69 -4.12 5.97 1.15
N SER A 70 -4.30 4.86 1.86
CA SER A 70 -3.36 4.43 2.87
C SER A 70 -2.00 4.09 2.25
N LEU A 71 -2.02 3.40 1.12
CA LEU A 71 -0.79 3.05 0.42
C LEU A 71 -0.10 4.28 -0.16
N TRP A 72 -0.89 5.25 -0.64
CA TRP A 72 -0.33 6.48 -1.15
C TRP A 72 0.45 7.21 -0.05
N LEU A 73 -0.08 7.22 1.17
CA LEU A 73 0.63 7.83 2.30
C LEU A 73 1.97 7.14 2.54
N GLN A 74 2.01 5.82 2.44
CA GLN A 74 3.26 5.08 2.63
C GLN A 74 4.24 5.37 1.51
N VAL A 75 3.77 5.41 0.27
CA VAL A 75 4.63 5.62 -0.89
C VAL A 75 5.23 7.02 -0.89
N THR A 76 4.45 8.02 -0.52
CA THR A 76 4.91 9.40 -0.56
C THR A 76 5.61 9.83 0.72
N GLY A 77 5.59 8.98 1.75
CA GLY A 77 6.21 9.32 3.03
C GLY A 77 5.37 10.21 3.91
N HIS A 78 4.15 10.54 3.50
CA HIS A 78 3.26 11.34 4.32
C HIS A 78 2.64 10.46 5.40
N LYS A 79 2.37 11.05 6.55
CA LYS A 79 1.73 10.35 7.65
C LYS A 79 0.35 10.95 7.87
N PRO A 80 -0.62 10.13 8.30
CA PRO A 80 -1.98 10.64 8.51
C PRO A 80 -2.02 11.85 9.43
N GLU A 81 -1.19 11.87 10.45
CA GLU A 81 -1.13 12.99 11.37
C GLU A 81 -0.75 14.28 10.68
N MET A 82 0.12 14.19 9.69
CA MET A 82 0.54 15.38 8.96
C MET A 82 -0.59 15.94 8.11
N LEU A 83 -1.47 15.08 7.64
CA LEU A 83 -2.61 15.53 6.87
C LEU A 83 -3.69 16.14 7.74
N LEU A 84 -3.81 15.66 8.97
CA LEU A 84 -4.81 16.16 9.90
C LEU A 84 -4.35 17.44 10.59
N ASN A 85 -3.05 17.58 10.82
CA ASN A 85 -2.49 18.72 11.53
C ASN A 85 -1.94 19.71 10.54
N GLN A 86 -2.79 20.56 10.09
CA GLN A 86 -2.38 21.60 9.16
C GLN A 86 -1.64 22.72 9.87
N ASN A 87 -1.84 22.81 11.17
CA ASN A 87 -1.11 23.77 11.95
C ASN A 87 0.22 23.27 12.24
N PRO A 88 1.02 24.02 12.41
CA PRO A 88 2.31 23.50 12.74
C PRO A 88 2.65 23.45 14.17
N GLN A 89 2.02 23.41 14.54
CA GLN A 89 2.25 23.16 15.40
C GLN A 89 2.98 23.08 15.87
N PRO A 90 3.19 23.56 15.98
CA PRO A 90 3.91 23.54 16.49
C PRO A 90 4.53 23.37 16.81
N VAL A 91 4.57 23.51 16.96
CA VAL A 91 5.08 23.22 17.07
C VAL A 91 5.65 23.08 17.21
N HIS A 92 5.79 23.19 17.36
CA HIS A 92 6.11 22.89 17.17
C HIS A 92 6.48 23.07 16.97
N ALA A 93 6.37 23.55 17.35
CA ALA A 93 6.45 23.53 16.94
C ALA A 93 6.51 23.51 16.56
#